data_fbb3e5db2d546f7c57df70eec26750c9
#
_entry.id   fbb3e5db2d546f7c57df70eec26750c9
#
_cell.length_a   1.000
_cell.length_b   1.000
_cell.length_c   1.000
_cell.angle_alpha   90.00
_cell.angle_beta   90.00
_cell.angle_gamma   90.00
#
_symmetry.space_group_name_H-M   'P 1'
#
loop_
_entity.id
_entity.type
_entity.pdbx_description
1 polymer ?
#
loop_
_entity_poly.entity_id
_entity_poly.type
_entity_poly.pdbx_seq_one_letter_code
_entity_poly.pdbx_strand_id
1 'polypeptide(L)'
;MSDIDFITVNWKTPELIKITLESIEKFVKLPHEVYVVNNGDDSEIDMLNDLFREKDNVHVIKGVEQLPDSSIPGLEKDIEDPWIHTKYDRRKVHLASYALAEGMKIGVLAGKSPYVSFIQSDVVFLNEWTDDILPLLEKNEFVSYAWRHDIDQANLPQWSVMKRSIFESDYLHEKGDLYPNIHYKDTFGLLSLWARKKDKEFYICRNSLNEPELKKHHVLNLPHGEQAWINDKPFVYHYGRGTSRGPDLRKLWIEKTTEYMRTIDE
;
A
#
# COMPACT_ATOMS: atom_id res chain seq x y z
N MET A 1 14.17 18.54 -5.59
CA MET A 1 12.71 18.37 -5.60
C MET A 1 12.49 16.89 -5.80
N SER A 2 11.70 16.24 -4.99
CA SER A 2 11.42 14.80 -5.11
C SER A 2 10.47 14.53 -6.29
N ASP A 3 10.62 13.37 -6.91
CA ASP A 3 9.80 12.94 -8.05
C ASP A 3 8.62 12.07 -7.63
N ILE A 4 8.77 11.36 -6.51
CA ILE A 4 7.75 10.45 -5.97
C ILE A 4 7.66 10.54 -4.45
N ASP A 5 6.43 10.57 -3.93
CA ASP A 5 6.14 10.46 -2.51
C ASP A 5 5.64 9.04 -2.19
N PHE A 6 6.36 8.31 -1.35
CA PHE A 6 5.90 7.05 -0.80
C PHE A 6 5.05 7.31 0.44
N ILE A 7 3.88 6.70 0.50
CA ILE A 7 2.96 6.81 1.64
C ILE A 7 2.72 5.43 2.21
N THR A 8 3.08 5.25 3.45
CA THR A 8 2.83 4.01 4.20
C THR A 8 2.14 4.33 5.52
N VAL A 9 1.24 3.45 5.95
CA VAL A 9 0.52 3.60 7.21
C VAL A 9 0.99 2.54 8.19
N ASN A 10 1.50 2.98 9.33
CA ASN A 10 1.85 2.09 10.43
C ASN A 10 0.63 1.80 11.31
N TRP A 11 0.47 0.54 11.67
CA TRP A 11 -0.45 0.08 12.71
C TRP A 11 0.21 -1.05 13.48
N LYS A 12 0.89 -0.72 14.57
CA LYS A 12 1.55 -1.68 15.48
C LYS A 12 2.57 -2.62 14.81
N THR A 13 3.24 -2.13 13.77
CA THR A 13 4.21 -2.91 13.00
C THR A 13 5.46 -2.11 12.59
N PRO A 14 6.11 -1.37 13.51
CA PRO A 14 7.26 -0.53 13.18
C PRO A 14 8.42 -1.32 12.58
N GLU A 15 8.60 -2.58 12.99
CA GLU A 15 9.61 -3.48 12.43
C GLU A 15 9.37 -3.83 10.95
N LEU A 16 8.10 -3.88 10.52
CA LEU A 16 7.76 -4.09 9.11
C LEU A 16 8.00 -2.81 8.30
N ILE A 17 7.64 -1.65 8.85
CA ILE A 17 7.95 -0.34 8.22
C ILE A 17 9.45 -0.22 7.97
N LYS A 18 10.29 -0.61 8.92
CA LYS A 18 11.74 -0.57 8.76
C LYS A 18 12.19 -1.31 7.51
N ILE A 19 11.80 -2.57 7.37
CA ILE A 19 12.23 -3.40 6.23
C ILE A 19 11.65 -2.89 4.90
N THR A 20 10.44 -2.35 4.91
CA THR A 20 9.83 -1.70 3.75
C THR A 20 10.66 -0.49 3.30
N LEU A 21 11.05 0.39 4.23
CA LEU A 21 11.87 1.56 3.92
C LEU A 21 13.27 1.18 3.45
N GLU A 22 13.91 0.19 4.08
CA GLU A 22 15.21 -0.33 3.61
C GLU A 22 15.13 -0.80 2.17
N SER A 23 14.01 -1.42 1.76
CA SER A 23 13.81 -1.83 0.36
C SER A 23 13.56 -0.65 -0.58
N ILE A 24 12.88 0.41 -0.12
CA ILE A 24 12.71 1.64 -0.89
C ILE A 24 14.08 2.25 -1.17
N GLU A 25 14.88 2.48 -0.15
CA GLU A 25 16.22 3.07 -0.28
C GLU A 25 17.14 2.28 -1.22
N LYS A 26 17.04 0.97 -1.17
CA LYS A 26 17.86 0.10 -2.00
C LYS A 26 17.47 0.11 -3.48
N PHE A 27 16.18 0.09 -3.77
CA PHE A 27 15.67 -0.20 -5.12
C PHE A 27 14.98 0.98 -5.81
N VAL A 28 14.76 2.09 -5.14
CA VAL A 28 14.22 3.30 -5.75
C VAL A 28 15.35 4.26 -6.08
N LYS A 29 15.56 4.53 -7.36
CA LYS A 29 16.65 5.40 -7.83
C LYS A 29 16.24 6.86 -8.03
N LEU A 30 14.95 7.13 -8.01
CA LEU A 30 14.44 8.51 -8.12
C LEU A 30 14.55 9.26 -6.78
N PRO A 31 14.77 10.58 -6.83
CA PRO A 31 14.57 11.42 -5.67
C PRO A 31 13.18 11.21 -5.08
N HIS A 32 13.12 10.86 -3.81
CA HIS A 32 11.84 10.50 -3.17
C HIS A 32 11.76 10.98 -1.73
N GLU A 33 10.52 11.17 -1.27
CA GLU A 33 10.17 11.38 0.13
C GLU A 33 9.32 10.19 0.62
N VAL A 34 9.41 9.87 1.88
CA VAL A 34 8.61 8.80 2.50
C VAL A 34 7.81 9.38 3.67
N TYR A 35 6.51 9.22 3.59
CA TYR A 35 5.57 9.65 4.64
C TYR A 35 5.07 8.41 5.38
N VAL A 36 5.53 8.23 6.60
CA VAL A 36 5.09 7.17 7.52
C VAL A 36 3.98 7.74 8.38
N VAL A 37 2.75 7.44 8.07
CA VAL A 37 1.59 7.90 8.84
C VAL A 37 1.30 6.88 9.95
N ASN A 38 1.48 7.27 11.20
CA ASN A 38 1.26 6.39 12.34
C ASN A 38 -0.19 6.46 12.84
N ASN A 39 -0.93 5.39 12.65
CA ASN A 39 -2.26 5.20 13.21
C ASN A 39 -2.22 4.49 14.58
N GLY A 40 -1.04 4.17 15.09
CA GLY A 40 -0.82 3.67 16.45
C GLY A 40 -0.77 4.77 17.51
N ASP A 41 -0.35 4.42 18.71
CA ASP A 41 -0.24 5.35 19.81
C ASP A 41 1.00 6.27 19.71
N ASP A 42 1.11 7.24 20.64
CA ASP A 42 2.19 8.21 20.64
C ASP A 42 3.57 7.55 20.91
N SER A 43 3.62 6.42 21.63
CA SER A 43 4.88 5.70 21.86
C SER A 43 5.45 5.08 20.57
N GLU A 44 4.58 4.71 19.64
CA GLU A 44 5.02 4.25 18.32
C GLU A 44 5.55 5.41 17.45
N ILE A 45 5.02 6.62 17.61
CA ILE A 45 5.57 7.82 16.94
C ILE A 45 6.99 8.06 17.39
N ASP A 46 7.25 8.03 18.69
CA ASP A 46 8.59 8.23 19.26
C ASP A 46 9.55 7.13 18.74
N MET A 47 9.12 5.89 18.75
CA MET A 47 9.90 4.77 18.22
C MET A 47 10.21 4.93 16.71
N LEU A 48 9.25 5.35 15.90
CA LEU A 48 9.46 5.59 14.47
C LEU A 48 10.38 6.78 14.22
N ASN A 49 10.22 7.87 14.97
CA ASN A 49 11.12 9.02 14.90
C ASN A 49 12.56 8.64 15.28
N ASP A 50 12.74 7.82 16.32
CA ASP A 50 14.06 7.32 16.69
C ASP A 50 14.67 6.41 15.62
N LEU A 51 13.84 5.53 15.03
CA LEU A 51 14.25 4.59 14.00
C LEU A 51 14.72 5.28 12.72
N PHE A 52 14.12 6.42 12.36
CA PHE A 52 14.38 7.15 11.13
C PHE A 52 15.06 8.50 11.33
N ARG A 53 15.58 8.77 12.54
CA ARG A 53 16.21 10.06 12.92
C ARG A 53 17.27 10.57 11.94
N GLU A 54 18.03 9.66 11.33
CA GLU A 54 19.13 9.99 10.40
C GLU A 54 18.70 10.02 8.93
N LYS A 55 17.39 9.97 8.66
CA LYS A 55 16.82 9.90 7.33
C LYS A 55 16.10 11.22 7.01
N ASP A 56 16.76 12.12 6.31
CA ASP A 56 16.21 13.44 5.99
C ASP A 56 14.97 13.38 5.08
N ASN A 57 14.81 12.31 4.31
CA ASN A 57 13.69 12.08 3.39
C ASN A 57 12.56 11.23 3.99
N VAL A 58 12.57 10.95 5.30
CA VAL A 58 11.51 10.18 5.97
C VAL A 58 10.78 11.06 6.98
N HIS A 59 9.47 11.18 6.82
CA HIS A 59 8.60 12.02 7.63
C HIS A 59 7.61 11.16 8.40
N VAL A 60 7.73 11.14 9.73
CA VAL A 60 6.76 10.46 10.59
C VAL A 60 5.63 11.43 10.94
N ILE A 61 4.40 11.08 10.62
CA ILE A 61 3.22 11.92 10.80
C ILE A 61 2.22 11.19 11.69
N LYS A 62 1.63 11.92 12.64
CA LYS A 62 0.52 11.39 13.43
C LYS A 62 -0.71 11.21 12.53
N GLY A 63 -1.22 10.00 12.48
CA GLY A 63 -2.46 9.64 11.78
C GLY A 63 -3.67 9.60 12.71
N VAL A 64 -4.56 8.64 12.50
CA VAL A 64 -5.75 8.43 13.31
C VAL A 64 -5.65 7.11 14.07
N GLU A 65 -5.63 7.19 15.38
CA GLU A 65 -5.53 6.01 16.25
C GLU A 65 -6.78 5.12 16.15
N GLN A 66 -7.94 5.73 16.16
CA GLN A 66 -9.22 5.08 15.95
C GLN A 66 -10.27 6.09 15.47
N LEU A 67 -10.96 5.75 14.38
CA LEU A 67 -12.10 6.53 13.96
C LEU A 67 -13.32 6.20 14.85
N PRO A 68 -14.00 7.19 15.41
CA PRO A 68 -15.29 6.97 16.08
C PRO A 68 -16.29 6.40 15.08
N ASP A 69 -17.10 5.42 15.50
CA ASP A 69 -18.12 4.80 14.65
C ASP A 69 -19.03 5.83 13.95
N SER A 70 -19.37 6.93 14.64
CA SER A 70 -20.20 8.02 14.12
C SER A 70 -19.54 8.85 13.01
N SER A 71 -18.23 8.72 12.82
CA SER A 71 -17.50 9.45 11.77
C SER A 71 -17.45 8.71 10.42
N ILE A 72 -17.97 7.48 10.38
CA ILE A 72 -17.96 6.67 9.17
C ILE A 72 -19.34 6.73 8.49
N PRO A 73 -19.47 7.44 7.37
CA PRO A 73 -20.75 7.54 6.66
C PRO A 73 -21.22 6.16 6.17
N GLY A 74 -22.41 5.75 6.56
CA GLY A 74 -23.03 4.52 6.08
C GLY A 74 -22.52 3.23 6.74
N LEU A 75 -21.74 3.32 7.83
CA LEU A 75 -21.18 2.15 8.52
C LEU A 75 -22.24 1.08 8.85
N GLU A 76 -23.43 1.50 9.30
CA GLU A 76 -24.52 0.57 9.61
C GLU A 76 -24.97 -0.22 8.37
N LYS A 77 -25.06 0.46 7.22
CA LYS A 77 -25.43 -0.17 5.94
C LYS A 77 -24.33 -1.11 5.43
N ASP A 78 -23.08 -0.70 5.63
CA ASP A 78 -21.91 -1.50 5.23
C ASP A 78 -21.81 -2.80 6.05
N ILE A 79 -22.22 -2.76 7.32
CA ILE A 79 -22.24 -3.94 8.21
C ILE A 79 -23.27 -4.98 7.76
N GLU A 80 -24.37 -4.56 7.15
CA GLU A 80 -25.45 -5.43 6.69
C GLU A 80 -25.15 -6.12 5.34
N ASP A 81 -24.08 -5.75 4.63
CA ASP A 81 -23.73 -6.35 3.35
C ASP A 81 -23.38 -7.84 3.50
N PRO A 82 -24.15 -8.77 2.89
CA PRO A 82 -23.97 -10.21 3.04
C PRO A 82 -22.65 -10.75 2.44
N TRP A 83 -21.96 -9.96 1.63
CA TRP A 83 -20.69 -10.33 1.00
C TRP A 83 -19.47 -10.14 1.90
N ILE A 84 -19.61 -9.42 3.02
CA ILE A 84 -18.54 -9.32 4.00
C ILE A 84 -18.52 -10.65 4.78
N HIS A 85 -17.52 -11.45 4.50
CA HIS A 85 -17.39 -12.82 5.01
C HIS A 85 -17.61 -12.94 6.52
N THR A 86 -18.43 -13.88 6.91
CA THR A 86 -18.91 -14.18 8.28
C THR A 86 -17.80 -14.57 9.27
N LYS A 87 -16.56 -14.72 8.84
CA LYS A 87 -15.41 -15.14 9.69
C LYS A 87 -14.75 -14.00 10.47
N TYR A 88 -14.99 -12.74 10.11
CA TYR A 88 -14.36 -11.58 10.74
C TYR A 88 -15.43 -10.67 11.33
N ASP A 89 -15.10 -10.01 12.43
CA ASP A 89 -15.90 -8.91 12.96
C ASP A 89 -15.91 -7.80 11.90
N ARG A 90 -17.02 -7.71 11.18
CA ARG A 90 -17.23 -6.79 10.04
C ARG A 90 -16.90 -5.35 10.42
N ARG A 91 -17.37 -4.93 11.61
CA ARG A 91 -17.15 -3.57 12.12
C ARG A 91 -15.65 -3.27 12.28
N LYS A 92 -14.86 -4.19 12.82
CA LYS A 92 -13.41 -4.01 12.96
C LYS A 92 -12.69 -3.94 11.63
N VAL A 93 -13.11 -4.73 10.65
CA VAL A 93 -12.52 -4.68 9.30
C VAL A 93 -12.80 -3.34 8.63
N HIS A 94 -14.04 -2.85 8.71
CA HIS A 94 -14.38 -1.53 8.15
C HIS A 94 -13.62 -0.40 8.84
N LEU A 95 -13.58 -0.39 10.17
CA LEU A 95 -12.82 0.61 10.94
C LEU A 95 -11.33 0.62 10.54
N ALA A 96 -10.72 -0.56 10.38
CA ALA A 96 -9.33 -0.67 9.95
C ALA A 96 -9.12 -0.13 8.53
N SER A 97 -10.03 -0.42 7.61
CA SER A 97 -9.96 0.08 6.22
C SER A 97 -10.15 1.60 6.13
N TYR A 98 -11.05 2.15 6.93
CA TYR A 98 -11.23 3.61 7.03
C TYR A 98 -10.01 4.30 7.66
N ALA A 99 -9.47 3.75 8.75
CA ALA A 99 -8.26 4.27 9.36
C ALA A 99 -7.06 4.24 8.40
N LEU A 100 -6.94 3.17 7.60
CA LEU A 100 -5.94 3.08 6.53
C LEU A 100 -6.15 4.19 5.49
N ALA A 101 -7.37 4.38 5.00
CA ALA A 101 -7.70 5.41 4.02
C ALA A 101 -7.41 6.83 4.53
N GLU A 102 -7.78 7.13 5.79
CA GLU A 102 -7.44 8.42 6.42
C GLU A 102 -5.93 8.62 6.54
N GLY A 103 -5.19 7.61 6.99
CA GLY A 103 -3.75 7.68 7.06
C GLY A 103 -3.12 7.95 5.69
N MET A 104 -3.57 7.27 4.65
CA MET A 104 -3.09 7.50 3.29
C MET A 104 -3.42 8.91 2.79
N LYS A 105 -4.62 9.44 3.07
CA LYS A 105 -5.02 10.81 2.73
C LYS A 105 -4.13 11.85 3.42
N ILE A 106 -3.82 11.66 4.71
CA ILE A 106 -2.89 12.52 5.44
C ILE A 106 -1.53 12.56 4.74
N GLY A 107 -0.99 11.39 4.34
CA GLY A 107 0.26 11.30 3.59
C GLY A 107 0.20 12.01 2.23
N VAL A 108 -0.90 11.86 1.47
CA VAL A 108 -1.09 12.58 0.20
C VAL A 108 -1.06 14.09 0.39
N LEU A 109 -1.73 14.60 1.43
CA LEU A 109 -1.80 16.03 1.71
C LEU A 109 -0.46 16.61 2.20
N ALA A 110 0.37 15.79 2.84
CA ALA A 110 1.70 16.21 3.30
C ALA A 110 2.72 16.31 2.17
N GLY A 111 2.64 15.42 1.19
CA GLY A 111 3.57 15.35 0.07
C GLY A 111 3.28 16.35 -1.04
N LYS A 112 4.25 16.51 -1.97
CA LYS A 112 4.17 17.47 -3.08
C LYS A 112 4.72 16.94 -4.40
N SER A 113 5.28 15.74 -4.43
CA SER A 113 5.85 15.15 -5.65
C SER A 113 4.76 14.88 -6.70
N PRO A 114 5.10 14.92 -7.99
CA PRO A 114 4.14 14.68 -9.08
C PRO A 114 3.55 13.28 -9.06
N TYR A 115 4.25 12.31 -8.50
CA TYR A 115 3.78 10.94 -8.33
C TYR A 115 3.60 10.60 -6.85
N VAL A 116 2.61 9.74 -6.59
CA VAL A 116 2.32 9.19 -5.26
C VAL A 116 2.38 7.66 -5.36
N SER A 117 3.12 7.03 -4.47
CA SER A 117 3.16 5.59 -4.30
C SER A 117 2.56 5.21 -2.96
N PHE A 118 1.49 4.43 -2.96
CA PHE A 118 1.02 3.76 -1.75
C PHE A 118 1.77 2.45 -1.58
N ILE A 119 2.18 2.17 -0.36
CA ILE A 119 2.86 0.93 0.00
C ILE A 119 2.46 0.52 1.41
N GLN A 120 1.95 -0.69 1.59
CA GLN A 120 1.67 -1.21 2.93
C GLN A 120 2.96 -1.58 3.67
N SER A 121 2.89 -1.59 4.99
CA SER A 121 4.02 -1.91 5.87
C SER A 121 4.59 -3.33 5.69
N ASP A 122 3.86 -4.21 5.04
CA ASP A 122 4.26 -5.59 4.76
C ASP A 122 4.55 -5.84 3.27
N VAL A 123 4.99 -4.81 2.58
CA VAL A 123 5.42 -4.84 1.17
C VAL A 123 6.89 -4.45 1.08
N VAL A 124 7.66 -5.14 0.25
CA VAL A 124 9.06 -4.81 -0.03
C VAL A 124 9.33 -4.85 -1.53
N PHE A 125 10.24 -3.99 -1.96
CA PHE A 125 10.81 -4.09 -3.30
C PHE A 125 11.89 -5.18 -3.35
N LEU A 126 12.01 -5.80 -4.50
CA LEU A 126 12.94 -6.90 -4.77
C LEU A 126 13.97 -6.55 -5.84
N ASN A 127 13.72 -5.49 -6.59
CA ASN A 127 14.55 -5.02 -7.69
C ASN A 127 14.29 -3.55 -7.99
N GLU A 128 15.19 -2.94 -8.74
CA GLU A 128 14.96 -1.62 -9.33
C GLU A 128 13.80 -1.70 -10.34
N TRP A 129 12.92 -0.73 -10.28
CA TRP A 129 11.68 -0.74 -11.05
C TRP A 129 11.29 0.63 -11.60
N THR A 130 11.93 1.69 -11.13
CA THR A 130 11.52 3.07 -11.43
C THR A 130 11.59 3.37 -12.93
N ASP A 131 12.63 2.93 -13.61
CA ASP A 131 12.81 3.11 -15.06
C ASP A 131 11.80 2.30 -15.88
N ASP A 132 11.26 1.22 -15.33
CA ASP A 132 10.23 0.41 -15.97
C ASP A 132 8.82 1.00 -15.78
N ILE A 133 8.55 1.64 -14.63
CA ILE A 133 7.23 2.15 -14.24
C ILE A 133 6.96 3.56 -14.80
N LEU A 134 7.95 4.44 -14.82
CA LEU A 134 7.74 5.83 -15.28
C LEU A 134 7.17 5.91 -16.70
N PRO A 135 7.67 5.16 -17.71
CA PRO A 135 7.08 5.16 -19.04
C PRO A 135 5.64 4.64 -19.08
N LEU A 136 5.27 3.76 -18.12
CA LEU A 136 3.88 3.30 -18.00
C LEU A 136 2.98 4.43 -17.47
N LEU A 137 3.47 5.23 -16.51
CA LEU A 137 2.71 6.37 -15.96
C LEU A 137 2.52 7.52 -16.97
N GLU A 138 3.35 7.63 -18.00
CA GLU A 138 3.09 8.59 -19.08
C GLU A 138 1.75 8.32 -19.77
N LYS A 139 1.42 7.05 -19.98
CA LYS A 139 0.22 6.57 -20.69
C LYS A 139 -0.94 6.23 -19.75
N ASN A 140 -0.63 5.86 -18.52
CA ASN A 140 -1.60 5.39 -17.54
C ASN A 140 -1.75 6.39 -16.39
N GLU A 141 -2.92 6.44 -15.78
CA GLU A 141 -3.16 7.26 -14.58
C GLU A 141 -2.51 6.63 -13.34
N PHE A 142 -2.54 5.30 -13.27
CA PHE A 142 -1.87 4.56 -12.22
C PHE A 142 -1.36 3.19 -12.70
N VAL A 143 -0.40 2.66 -11.92
CA VAL A 143 0.11 1.29 -12.01
C VAL A 143 -0.17 0.61 -10.68
N SER A 144 -0.71 -0.60 -10.70
CA SER A 144 -0.95 -1.42 -9.50
C SER A 144 -0.37 -2.81 -9.66
N TYR A 145 0.03 -3.42 -8.53
CA TYR A 145 0.63 -4.74 -8.57
C TYR A 145 -0.36 -5.86 -8.89
N ALA A 146 -1.65 -5.69 -8.61
CA ALA A 146 -2.64 -6.74 -8.83
C ALA A 146 -4.04 -6.19 -9.10
N TRP A 147 -4.88 -7.05 -9.69
CA TRP A 147 -6.32 -6.85 -9.80
C TRP A 147 -7.06 -7.85 -8.92
N ARG A 148 -8.00 -7.38 -8.13
CA ARG A 148 -8.85 -8.24 -7.31
C ARG A 148 -10.13 -8.58 -8.07
N HIS A 149 -10.19 -9.77 -8.63
CA HIS A 149 -11.34 -10.24 -9.41
C HIS A 149 -12.59 -10.47 -8.56
N ASP A 150 -12.42 -10.79 -7.27
CA ASP A 150 -13.51 -11.04 -6.33
C ASP A 150 -14.36 -9.80 -6.02
N ILE A 151 -13.75 -8.62 -6.12
CA ILE A 151 -14.41 -7.33 -5.89
C ILE A 151 -14.29 -6.36 -7.07
N ASP A 152 -13.71 -6.83 -8.16
CA ASP A 152 -13.56 -6.10 -9.42
C ASP A 152 -12.88 -4.73 -9.29
N GLN A 153 -11.72 -4.68 -8.63
CA GLN A 153 -10.93 -3.47 -8.43
C GLN A 153 -9.42 -3.72 -8.44
N ALA A 154 -8.63 -2.66 -8.73
CA ALA A 154 -7.18 -2.68 -8.55
C ALA A 154 -6.80 -2.76 -7.07
N ASN A 155 -5.76 -3.51 -6.75
CA ASN A 155 -5.26 -3.67 -5.38
C ASN A 155 -4.28 -2.53 -5.02
N LEU A 156 -4.80 -1.32 -4.99
CA LEU A 156 -4.02 -0.10 -4.84
C LEU A 156 -3.35 0.09 -3.48
N PRO A 157 -4.00 -0.27 -2.34
CA PRO A 157 -3.41 -0.02 -1.03
C PRO A 157 -2.12 -0.79 -0.77
N GLN A 158 -1.98 -2.00 -1.32
CA GLN A 158 -0.81 -2.85 -1.08
C GLN A 158 0.42 -2.26 -1.74
N TRP A 159 0.34 -2.02 -3.03
CA TRP A 159 1.29 -1.21 -3.78
C TRP A 159 0.68 -0.65 -5.05
N SER A 160 0.87 0.63 -5.23
CA SER A 160 0.55 1.31 -6.48
C SER A 160 1.38 2.59 -6.62
N VAL A 161 1.53 3.03 -7.85
CA VAL A 161 2.05 4.37 -8.18
C VAL A 161 1.07 5.07 -9.08
N MET A 162 0.81 6.35 -8.82
CA MET A 162 -0.15 7.12 -9.57
C MET A 162 0.23 8.60 -9.68
N LYS A 163 -0.34 9.29 -10.66
CA LYS A 163 -0.21 10.73 -10.81
C LYS A 163 -0.90 11.44 -9.64
N ARG A 164 -0.25 12.41 -9.02
CA ARG A 164 -0.86 13.21 -7.94
C ARG A 164 -2.11 13.95 -8.40
N SER A 165 -2.15 14.40 -9.65
CA SER A 165 -3.30 15.11 -10.24
C SER A 165 -4.62 14.33 -10.15
N ILE A 166 -4.58 13.03 -9.93
CA ILE A 166 -5.78 12.22 -9.68
C ILE A 166 -6.52 12.72 -8.43
N PHE A 167 -5.79 13.08 -7.37
CA PHE A 167 -6.37 13.54 -6.10
C PHE A 167 -6.92 14.96 -6.17
N GLU A 168 -6.59 15.70 -7.22
CA GLU A 168 -7.08 17.05 -7.50
C GLU A 168 -8.35 17.04 -8.37
N SER A 169 -8.79 15.85 -8.82
CA SER A 169 -9.98 15.75 -9.67
C SER A 169 -11.27 15.93 -8.86
N ASP A 170 -12.22 16.72 -9.38
CA ASP A 170 -13.51 16.98 -8.75
C ASP A 170 -14.26 15.70 -8.35
N TYR A 171 -14.13 14.65 -9.17
CA TYR A 171 -14.81 13.39 -8.90
C TYR A 171 -14.37 12.73 -7.59
N LEU A 172 -13.10 12.82 -7.26
CA LEU A 172 -12.57 12.29 -6.03
C LEU A 172 -12.92 13.20 -4.85
N HIS A 173 -12.87 14.51 -4.98
CA HIS A 173 -13.25 15.47 -3.93
C HIS A 173 -14.71 15.34 -3.51
N GLU A 174 -15.63 15.14 -4.45
CA GLU A 174 -17.08 15.08 -4.17
C GLU A 174 -17.52 13.80 -3.45
N LYS A 175 -16.75 12.71 -3.49
CA LYS A 175 -17.18 11.37 -3.08
C LYS A 175 -16.45 10.80 -1.86
N GLY A 176 -15.50 11.53 -1.28
CA GLY A 176 -14.74 11.08 -0.09
C GLY A 176 -13.86 9.85 -0.32
N ASP A 177 -13.26 9.73 -1.25
CA ASP A 177 -12.66 9.01 -2.38
C ASP A 177 -11.67 7.90 -2.12
N LEU A 178 -10.95 7.88 -0.98
CA LEU A 178 -10.08 6.79 -0.60
C LEU A 178 -10.78 5.75 0.28
N TYR A 179 -11.99 6.05 0.71
CA TYR A 179 -12.72 5.20 1.65
C TYR A 179 -13.32 3.96 0.99
N PRO A 180 -13.37 2.85 1.71
CA PRO A 180 -14.20 1.73 1.33
C PRO A 180 -15.66 2.17 1.30
N ASN A 181 -16.41 1.71 0.33
CA ASN A 181 -17.85 1.98 0.27
C ASN A 181 -18.64 0.68 0.09
N ILE A 182 -19.96 0.77 0.27
CA ILE A 182 -20.87 -0.40 0.21
C ILE A 182 -20.79 -1.21 -1.09
N HIS A 183 -20.36 -0.57 -2.19
CA HIS A 183 -20.26 -1.19 -3.50
C HIS A 183 -18.84 -1.69 -3.81
N TYR A 184 -17.82 -1.14 -3.12
CA TYR A 184 -16.41 -1.44 -3.32
C TYR A 184 -15.80 -1.74 -1.95
N LYS A 185 -15.69 -2.99 -1.63
CA LYS A 185 -15.45 -3.54 -0.29
C LYS A 185 -14.05 -3.28 0.26
N ASP A 186 -13.22 -2.53 -0.45
CA ASP A 186 -11.86 -2.25 -0.02
C ASP A 186 -11.49 -0.78 -0.26
N THR A 187 -10.45 -0.33 0.44
CA THR A 187 -9.84 0.99 0.28
C THR A 187 -9.50 1.24 -1.19
N PHE A 188 -9.74 2.44 -1.70
CA PHE A 188 -9.52 2.84 -3.11
C PHE A 188 -10.43 2.19 -4.18
N GLY A 189 -11.47 1.49 -3.82
CA GLY A 189 -12.41 0.94 -4.80
C GLY A 189 -13.01 2.02 -5.73
N LEU A 190 -13.26 3.23 -5.20
CA LEU A 190 -13.74 4.37 -5.97
C LEU A 190 -12.77 4.85 -7.04
N LEU A 191 -11.45 4.78 -6.80
CA LEU A 191 -10.44 5.14 -7.79
C LEU A 191 -10.47 4.20 -9.00
N SER A 192 -10.62 2.90 -8.77
CA SER A 192 -10.78 1.91 -9.85
C SER A 192 -12.06 2.17 -10.65
N LEU A 193 -13.16 2.51 -9.96
CA LEU A 193 -14.43 2.86 -10.61
C LEU A 193 -14.32 4.15 -11.41
N TRP A 194 -13.66 5.17 -10.85
CA TRP A 194 -13.41 6.44 -11.54
C TRP A 194 -12.64 6.21 -12.84
N ALA A 195 -11.55 5.46 -12.79
CA ALA A 195 -10.76 5.16 -13.97
C ALA A 195 -11.62 4.52 -15.06
N ARG A 196 -12.44 3.51 -14.74
CA ARG A 196 -13.35 2.88 -15.68
C ARG A 196 -14.43 3.82 -16.23
N LYS A 197 -15.11 4.57 -15.35
CA LYS A 197 -16.19 5.48 -15.77
C LYS A 197 -15.71 6.64 -16.63
N LYS A 198 -14.46 7.03 -16.45
CA LYS A 198 -13.82 8.12 -17.21
C LYS A 198 -12.96 7.62 -18.36
N ASP A 199 -13.01 6.32 -18.64
CA ASP A 199 -12.21 5.67 -19.69
C ASP A 199 -10.71 6.01 -19.59
N LYS A 200 -10.21 5.91 -18.35
CA LYS A 200 -8.81 6.20 -18.03
C LYS A 200 -7.98 4.94 -18.14
N GLU A 201 -6.85 5.05 -18.79
CA GLU A 201 -5.89 3.97 -18.87
C GLU A 201 -5.23 3.70 -17.51
N PHE A 202 -5.04 2.43 -17.18
CA PHE A 202 -4.26 1.98 -16.01
C PHE A 202 -3.56 0.67 -16.32
N TYR A 203 -2.47 0.40 -15.61
CA TYR A 203 -1.67 -0.79 -15.82
C TYR A 203 -1.69 -1.69 -14.59
N ILE A 204 -1.91 -2.98 -14.79
CA ILE A 204 -1.81 -4.00 -13.74
C ILE A 204 -0.62 -4.89 -14.03
N CYS A 205 0.30 -4.96 -13.07
CA CYS A 205 1.48 -5.80 -13.19
C CYS A 205 1.10 -7.28 -13.22
N ARG A 206 1.91 -8.08 -13.88
CA ARG A 206 1.82 -9.53 -13.78
C ARG A 206 2.11 -9.96 -12.34
N ASN A 207 1.30 -10.84 -11.75
CA ASN A 207 1.40 -11.15 -10.32
C ASN A 207 0.88 -12.55 -9.99
N SER A 208 1.36 -13.09 -8.85
CA SER A 208 0.97 -14.43 -8.40
C SER A 208 -0.39 -14.51 -7.72
N LEU A 209 -1.08 -13.39 -7.47
CA LEU A 209 -2.46 -13.38 -7.04
C LEU A 209 -3.40 -13.76 -8.20
N ASN A 210 -3.15 -13.18 -9.37
CA ASN A 210 -3.93 -13.41 -10.58
C ASN A 210 -3.48 -14.65 -11.36
N GLU A 211 -2.20 -15.00 -11.27
CA GLU A 211 -1.57 -16.17 -11.93
C GLU A 211 -0.91 -17.06 -10.84
N PRO A 212 -1.69 -17.93 -10.17
CA PRO A 212 -1.20 -18.72 -9.02
C PRO A 212 -0.02 -19.64 -9.34
N GLU A 213 0.14 -20.05 -10.60
CA GLU A 213 1.29 -20.83 -11.07
C GLU A 213 2.63 -20.11 -10.95
N LEU A 214 2.61 -18.76 -10.83
CA LEU A 214 3.81 -17.96 -10.62
C LEU A 214 4.40 -18.10 -9.20
N LYS A 215 3.65 -18.67 -8.25
CA LYS A 215 4.15 -18.86 -6.87
C LYS A 215 5.44 -19.69 -6.81
N LYS A 216 5.63 -20.61 -7.74
CA LYS A 216 6.88 -21.39 -7.85
C LYS A 216 8.11 -20.56 -8.23
N HIS A 217 7.90 -19.33 -8.67
CA HIS A 217 8.96 -18.38 -9.06
C HIS A 217 9.15 -17.25 -8.04
N HIS A 218 8.57 -17.36 -6.85
CA HIS A 218 8.80 -16.41 -5.78
C HIS A 218 10.26 -16.44 -5.34
N VAL A 219 10.90 -15.27 -5.29
CA VAL A 219 12.31 -15.15 -4.86
C VAL A 219 12.47 -15.31 -3.35
N LEU A 220 11.47 -14.87 -2.58
CA LEU A 220 11.45 -15.05 -1.12
C LEU A 220 10.78 -16.37 -0.74
N ASN A 221 11.21 -17.49 -1.07
CA ASN A 221 10.63 -18.81 -0.79
C ASN A 221 9.89 -18.92 0.57
N LEU A 222 8.77 -18.21 0.69
CA LEU A 222 7.93 -18.11 1.89
C LEU A 222 6.63 -18.89 1.69
N PRO A 223 6.06 -19.47 2.75
CA PRO A 223 4.82 -20.25 2.66
C PRO A 223 3.62 -19.40 2.25
N HIS A 224 3.74 -18.08 2.37
CA HIS A 224 2.68 -17.12 2.10
C HIS A 224 3.26 -15.89 1.40
N GLY A 225 2.39 -15.16 0.74
CA GLY A 225 2.70 -13.91 0.09
C GLY A 225 2.37 -13.92 -1.39
N GLU A 226 2.53 -12.76 -1.98
CA GLU A 226 2.21 -12.49 -3.37
C GLU A 226 3.39 -11.69 -3.95
N GLN A 227 3.76 -11.98 -5.18
CA GLN A 227 4.84 -11.32 -5.87
C GLN A 227 4.33 -10.79 -7.20
N ALA A 228 4.85 -9.63 -7.61
CA ALA A 228 4.58 -9.10 -8.93
C ALA A 228 5.87 -8.93 -9.73
N TRP A 229 5.70 -8.90 -11.05
CA TRP A 229 6.74 -8.78 -12.06
C TRP A 229 6.45 -7.60 -12.97
N ILE A 230 7.53 -6.95 -13.38
CA ILE A 230 7.53 -5.96 -14.45
C ILE A 230 8.65 -6.34 -15.43
N ASN A 231 8.34 -6.40 -16.75
CA ASN A 231 9.29 -6.83 -17.77
C ASN A 231 10.01 -8.14 -17.40
N ASP A 232 9.25 -9.13 -16.87
CA ASP A 232 9.72 -10.43 -16.37
C ASP A 232 10.71 -10.39 -15.18
N LYS A 233 10.94 -9.20 -14.58
CA LYS A 233 11.73 -9.06 -13.35
C LYS A 233 10.81 -9.05 -12.14
N PRO A 234 11.07 -9.84 -11.08
CA PRO A 234 10.36 -9.70 -9.82
C PRO A 234 10.73 -8.36 -9.20
N PHE A 235 9.76 -7.54 -8.83
CA PHE A 235 10.06 -6.21 -8.31
C PHE A 235 9.38 -5.87 -6.99
N VAL A 236 8.26 -6.48 -6.65
CA VAL A 236 7.57 -6.27 -5.38
C VAL A 236 7.07 -7.58 -4.79
N TYR A 237 7.16 -7.70 -3.48
CA TYR A 237 6.62 -8.80 -2.70
C TYR A 237 5.74 -8.28 -1.58
N HIS A 238 4.52 -8.77 -1.51
CA HIS A 238 3.55 -8.48 -0.47
C HIS A 238 3.40 -9.71 0.43
N TYR A 239 3.77 -9.57 1.71
CA TYR A 239 3.67 -10.66 2.69
C TYR A 239 2.22 -11.05 2.97
N GLY A 240 1.33 -10.06 3.02
CA GLY A 240 -0.09 -10.18 3.23
C GLY A 240 -0.47 -10.53 4.67
N ARG A 241 -1.38 -9.75 5.26
CA ARG A 241 -1.85 -9.91 6.63
C ARG A 241 -0.74 -9.80 7.70
N GLY A 242 0.23 -8.89 7.48
CA GLY A 242 1.40 -8.72 8.35
C GLY A 242 1.06 -8.56 9.83
N THR A 243 -0.05 -7.87 10.16
CA THR A 243 -0.51 -7.69 11.55
C THR A 243 -1.17 -8.92 12.16
N SER A 244 -1.82 -9.77 11.36
CA SER A 244 -2.62 -10.91 11.82
C SER A 244 -1.88 -12.25 11.77
N ARG A 245 -0.73 -12.32 11.11
CA ARG A 245 0.15 -13.50 11.14
C ARG A 245 0.96 -13.50 12.42
N GLY A 246 1.13 -14.66 13.03
CA GLY A 246 1.87 -14.79 14.28
C GLY A 246 3.32 -14.27 14.20
N PRO A 247 3.95 -13.99 15.35
CA PRO A 247 5.28 -13.38 15.42
C PRO A 247 6.37 -14.20 14.69
N ASP A 248 6.29 -15.53 14.72
CA ASP A 248 7.28 -16.40 14.08
C ASP A 248 7.29 -16.25 12.55
N LEU A 249 6.11 -16.17 11.92
CA LEU A 249 6.01 -15.96 10.48
C LEU A 249 6.48 -14.56 10.08
N ARG A 250 6.20 -13.55 10.92
CA ARG A 250 6.68 -12.19 10.71
C ARG A 250 8.21 -12.13 10.80
N LYS A 251 8.79 -12.76 11.82
CA LYS A 251 10.24 -12.87 11.97
C LYS A 251 10.87 -13.56 10.77
N LEU A 252 10.32 -14.69 10.32
CA LEU A 252 10.81 -15.39 9.14
C LEU A 252 10.77 -14.50 7.88
N TRP A 253 9.69 -13.71 7.71
CA TRP A 253 9.59 -12.78 6.57
C TRP A 253 10.69 -11.72 6.61
N ILE A 254 10.91 -11.09 7.77
CA ILE A 254 11.97 -10.10 7.97
C ILE A 254 13.34 -10.71 7.68
N GLU A 255 13.64 -11.89 8.25
CA GLU A 255 14.90 -12.60 8.03
C GLU A 255 15.15 -12.89 6.55
N LYS A 256 14.16 -13.48 5.86
CA LYS A 256 14.27 -13.82 4.43
C LYS A 256 14.40 -12.60 3.53
N THR A 257 13.69 -11.54 3.82
CA THR A 257 13.81 -10.28 3.07
C THR A 257 15.18 -9.64 3.28
N THR A 258 15.67 -9.59 4.52
CA THR A 258 16.99 -9.05 4.85
C THR A 258 18.10 -9.87 4.19
N GLU A 259 17.99 -11.20 4.23
CA GLU A 259 18.93 -12.12 3.54
C GLU A 259 18.96 -11.82 2.04
N TYR A 260 17.78 -11.76 1.41
CA TYR A 260 17.67 -11.45 -0.02
C TYR A 260 18.30 -10.11 -0.39
N MET A 261 17.99 -9.04 0.36
CA MET A 261 18.56 -7.73 0.09
C MET A 261 20.08 -7.70 0.21
N ARG A 262 20.70 -8.51 1.07
CA ARG A 262 22.15 -8.63 1.17
C ARG A 262 22.78 -9.35 -0.04
N THR A 263 22.13 -10.41 -0.53
CA THR A 263 22.68 -11.18 -1.67
C THR A 263 22.70 -10.42 -2.99
N ILE A 264 21.95 -9.33 -3.11
CA ILE A 264 21.96 -8.48 -4.32
C ILE A 264 23.17 -7.51 -4.33
N ASP A 265 23.82 -7.28 -3.17
CA ASP A 265 25.00 -6.41 -3.07
C ASP A 265 26.32 -7.16 -3.37
N GLU A 266 26.28 -8.50 -3.41
CA GLU A 266 27.40 -9.37 -3.75
C GLU A 266 27.44 -9.69 -5.26
#